data_bd53a869248a718d21e1463acc6e6667
#
_entry.id   bd53a869248a718d21e1463acc6e6667
#
_cell.length_a   1.000
_cell.length_b   1.000
_cell.length_c   1.000
_cell.angle_alpha   90.00
_cell.angle_beta   90.00
_cell.angle_gamma   90.00
#
_symmetry.space_group_name_H-M   'P 1'
#
loop_
_entity.id
_entity.type
_entity.pdbx_description
1 polymer ?
#
loop_
_entity_poly.entity_id
_entity_poly.type
_entity_poly.pdbx_seq_one_letter_code
_entity_poly.pdbx_strand_id
1 'polypeptide(L)'
;MMELFDQTTFECSKLITQRYSTSFTLGIKTLGKKFHYPIYAVYGFVRYADEIVDTFHDHDKAALLARFKKDTYQAIEEGISLNPVLHSFQMVVNKYNLDHSLIEAFLHSMEMDLDETVYDKAGYEEYIYGSAEVVGLMCLQIFCEGDLDMYKDLLPPAKSLGSAFQKVNFIRDIKSDFEDRGRVYFPGVDFETFSQESKEIIEVDIQKDFDDALIGIKKLPNGAQTGVLLAYKYYLKLFKKIKNCPSSKIKEQRIRIPNSRKMSILLETYFQQALKANWHPIWHLKSYLT
;
A
#
# COMPACT_ATOMS: atom_id res chain seq x y z
N MET A 1 -10.52 -30.96 -5.15
CA MET A 1 -11.59 -30.15 -4.51
C MET A 1 -11.02 -28.98 -3.72
N MET A 2 -9.95 -29.15 -2.93
CA MET A 2 -9.28 -28.02 -2.26
C MET A 2 -8.78 -26.96 -3.23
N GLU A 3 -8.17 -27.35 -4.35
CA GLU A 3 -7.68 -26.40 -5.37
C GLU A 3 -8.76 -25.43 -5.87
N LEU A 4 -10.01 -25.91 -6.07
CA LEU A 4 -11.13 -25.03 -6.46
C LEU A 4 -11.50 -24.06 -5.32
N PHE A 5 -11.50 -24.52 -4.08
CA PHE A 5 -11.76 -23.69 -2.92
C PHE A 5 -10.68 -22.60 -2.78
N ASP A 6 -9.40 -22.98 -2.84
CA ASP A 6 -8.26 -22.07 -2.75
C ASP A 6 -8.31 -20.99 -3.85
N GLN A 7 -8.54 -21.41 -5.11
CA GLN A 7 -8.66 -20.49 -6.22
C GLN A 7 -9.84 -19.53 -6.05
N THR A 8 -11.00 -20.04 -5.61
CA THR A 8 -12.19 -19.21 -5.37
C THR A 8 -11.92 -18.13 -4.31
N THR A 9 -11.20 -18.47 -3.23
CA THR A 9 -10.88 -17.50 -2.18
C THR A 9 -9.94 -16.40 -2.66
N PHE A 10 -8.94 -16.71 -3.50
CA PHE A 10 -8.14 -15.71 -4.18
C PHE A 10 -8.96 -14.81 -5.12
N GLU A 11 -9.93 -15.37 -5.82
CA GLU A 11 -10.83 -14.60 -6.68
C GLU A 11 -11.74 -13.65 -5.87
N CYS A 12 -12.15 -14.03 -4.66
CA CYS A 12 -12.84 -13.13 -3.74
C CYS A 12 -11.97 -11.92 -3.39
N SER A 13 -10.71 -12.14 -2.97
CA SER A 13 -9.77 -11.05 -2.66
C SER A 13 -9.46 -10.16 -3.87
N LYS A 14 -9.36 -10.77 -5.07
CA LYS A 14 -9.23 -10.03 -6.33
C LYS A 14 -10.46 -9.17 -6.62
N LEU A 15 -11.67 -9.71 -6.44
CA LEU A 15 -12.92 -8.97 -6.65
C LEU A 15 -13.00 -7.77 -5.69
N ILE A 16 -12.68 -7.96 -4.40
CA ILE A 16 -12.60 -6.90 -3.41
C ILE A 16 -11.66 -5.80 -3.90
N THR A 17 -10.42 -6.15 -4.28
CA THR A 17 -9.44 -5.17 -4.78
C THR A 17 -9.98 -4.38 -5.97
N GLN A 18 -10.63 -5.06 -6.92
CA GLN A 18 -11.18 -4.43 -8.13
C GLN A 18 -12.33 -3.46 -7.83
N ARG A 19 -13.15 -3.75 -6.83
CA ARG A 19 -14.26 -2.90 -6.41
C ARG A 19 -13.80 -1.67 -5.65
N TYR A 20 -12.80 -1.83 -4.77
CA TYR A 20 -12.34 -0.75 -3.89
C TYR A 20 -11.26 0.14 -4.48
N SER A 21 -10.39 -0.39 -5.37
CA SER A 21 -9.27 0.40 -5.91
C SER A 21 -8.94 0.11 -7.36
N THR A 22 -9.30 1.03 -8.25
CA THR A 22 -8.87 0.98 -9.66
C THR A 22 -7.36 1.15 -9.83
N SER A 23 -6.73 1.97 -8.99
CA SER A 23 -5.29 2.25 -9.09
C SER A 23 -4.45 1.05 -8.67
N PHE A 24 -4.77 0.43 -7.54
CA PHE A 24 -4.08 -0.80 -7.10
C PHE A 24 -4.35 -1.96 -8.05
N THR A 25 -5.58 -2.11 -8.53
CA THR A 25 -5.91 -3.13 -9.54
C THR A 25 -5.03 -3.00 -10.79
N LEU A 26 -4.83 -1.78 -11.30
CA LEU A 26 -3.95 -1.54 -12.44
C LEU A 26 -2.49 -1.84 -12.10
N GLY A 27 -2.01 -1.44 -10.93
CA GLY A 27 -0.67 -1.77 -10.45
C GLY A 27 -0.43 -3.28 -10.41
N ILE A 28 -1.33 -4.03 -9.76
CA ILE A 28 -1.22 -5.49 -9.63
C ILE A 28 -1.21 -6.18 -10.99
N LYS A 29 -2.04 -5.75 -11.95
CA LYS A 29 -2.07 -6.30 -13.31
C LYS A 29 -0.75 -6.12 -14.09
N THR A 30 0.11 -5.19 -13.69
CA THR A 30 1.43 -4.98 -14.29
C THR A 30 2.56 -5.70 -13.57
N LEU A 31 2.28 -6.38 -12.46
CA LEU A 31 3.19 -7.31 -11.83
C LEU A 31 3.30 -8.61 -12.65
N GLY A 32 4.33 -9.39 -12.42
CA GLY A 32 4.42 -10.76 -12.91
C GLY A 32 3.24 -11.61 -12.40
N LYS A 33 2.70 -12.49 -13.24
CA LYS A 33 1.47 -13.26 -12.93
C LYS A 33 1.52 -13.98 -11.59
N LYS A 34 2.70 -14.49 -11.20
CA LYS A 34 2.91 -15.21 -9.93
C LYS A 34 2.62 -14.35 -8.68
N PHE A 35 2.70 -13.03 -8.79
CA PHE A 35 2.46 -12.10 -7.70
C PHE A 35 1.01 -11.61 -7.60
N HIS A 36 0.17 -11.83 -8.65
CA HIS A 36 -1.19 -11.28 -8.68
C HIS A 36 -2.02 -11.74 -7.49
N TYR A 37 -2.20 -13.05 -7.31
CA TYR A 37 -3.01 -13.60 -6.22
C TYR A 37 -2.44 -13.28 -4.83
N PRO A 38 -1.13 -13.44 -4.59
CA PRO A 38 -0.57 -13.05 -3.29
C PRO A 38 -0.84 -11.59 -2.92
N ILE A 39 -0.67 -10.65 -3.86
CA ILE A 39 -0.90 -9.23 -3.59
C ILE A 39 -2.41 -8.92 -3.45
N TYR A 40 -3.29 -9.60 -4.22
CA TYR A 40 -4.73 -9.50 -4.00
C TYR A 40 -5.15 -9.99 -2.62
N ALA A 41 -4.54 -11.06 -2.10
CA ALA A 41 -4.82 -11.59 -0.77
C ALA A 41 -4.42 -10.61 0.34
N VAL A 42 -3.21 -10.02 0.26
CA VAL A 42 -2.78 -8.96 1.20
C VAL A 42 -3.73 -7.77 1.15
N TYR A 43 -4.09 -7.30 -0.05
CA TYR A 43 -5.03 -6.19 -0.18
C TYR A 43 -6.42 -6.52 0.39
N GLY A 44 -6.93 -7.72 0.14
CA GLY A 44 -8.22 -8.17 0.67
C GLY A 44 -8.25 -8.17 2.20
N PHE A 45 -7.19 -8.67 2.83
CA PHE A 45 -7.01 -8.67 4.28
C PHE A 45 -7.01 -7.24 4.84
N VAL A 46 -6.14 -6.37 4.30
CA VAL A 46 -6.03 -4.96 4.70
C VAL A 46 -7.38 -4.26 4.53
N ARG A 47 -8.03 -4.42 3.38
CA ARG A 47 -9.29 -3.73 3.10
C ARG A 47 -10.43 -4.15 4.02
N TYR A 48 -10.49 -5.43 4.44
CA TYR A 48 -11.55 -5.86 5.36
C TYR A 48 -11.35 -5.29 6.76
N ALA A 49 -10.13 -5.19 7.25
CA ALA A 49 -9.85 -4.49 8.50
C ALA A 49 -10.22 -3.00 8.43
N ASP A 50 -9.83 -2.32 7.32
CA ASP A 50 -10.24 -0.93 7.06
C ASP A 50 -11.77 -0.75 7.08
N GLU A 51 -12.53 -1.67 6.44
CA GLU A 51 -14.01 -1.58 6.42
C GLU A 51 -14.60 -1.66 7.82
N ILE A 52 -14.04 -2.50 8.70
CA ILE A 52 -14.53 -2.63 10.09
C ILE A 52 -14.43 -1.27 10.79
N VAL A 53 -13.27 -0.61 10.70
CA VAL A 53 -13.00 0.63 11.44
C VAL A 53 -13.60 1.87 10.78
N ASP A 54 -13.70 1.88 9.45
CA ASP A 54 -14.14 3.05 8.71
C ASP A 54 -15.64 3.08 8.39
N THR A 55 -16.30 1.91 8.24
CA THR A 55 -17.62 1.86 7.61
C THR A 55 -18.73 1.34 8.51
N PHE A 56 -18.46 0.42 9.42
CA PHE A 56 -19.52 -0.29 10.15
C PHE A 56 -20.01 0.48 11.40
N HIS A 57 -20.49 1.72 11.19
CA HIS A 57 -20.88 2.62 12.28
C HIS A 57 -22.04 2.10 13.15
N ASP A 58 -22.93 1.26 12.59
CA ASP A 58 -24.08 0.68 13.30
C ASP A 58 -23.73 -0.63 14.02
N HIS A 59 -22.45 -1.02 14.07
CA HIS A 59 -21.98 -2.26 14.68
C HIS A 59 -20.90 -1.98 15.73
N ASP A 60 -20.72 -2.94 16.65
CA ASP A 60 -19.58 -2.93 17.58
C ASP A 60 -18.29 -3.24 16.84
N LYS A 61 -17.61 -2.18 16.40
CA LYS A 61 -16.37 -2.25 15.62
C LYS A 61 -15.24 -2.92 16.40
N ALA A 62 -15.14 -2.65 17.71
CA ALA A 62 -14.09 -3.24 18.56
C ALA A 62 -14.26 -4.76 18.65
N ALA A 63 -15.48 -5.25 18.88
CA ALA A 63 -15.77 -6.67 18.90
C ALA A 63 -15.55 -7.33 17.52
N LEU A 64 -15.91 -6.62 16.42
CA LEU A 64 -15.67 -7.10 15.06
C LEU A 64 -14.18 -7.20 14.73
N LEU A 65 -13.39 -6.20 15.10
CA LEU A 65 -11.94 -6.18 14.85
C LEU A 65 -11.23 -7.25 15.70
N ALA A 66 -11.57 -7.37 16.98
CA ALA A 66 -11.01 -8.40 17.84
C ALA A 66 -11.31 -9.82 17.32
N ARG A 67 -12.53 -10.06 16.81
CA ARG A 67 -12.88 -11.32 16.15
C ARG A 67 -12.08 -11.52 14.85
N PHE A 68 -11.96 -10.50 14.01
CA PHE A 68 -11.19 -10.57 12.78
C PHE A 68 -9.71 -10.90 13.05
N LYS A 69 -9.12 -10.26 14.08
CA LYS A 69 -7.76 -10.55 14.55
C LYS A 69 -7.61 -12.00 15.00
N LYS A 70 -8.52 -12.49 15.86
CA LYS A 70 -8.53 -13.89 16.31
C LYS A 70 -8.64 -14.87 15.15
N ASP A 71 -9.61 -14.65 14.26
CA ASP A 71 -9.87 -15.53 13.12
C ASP A 71 -8.69 -15.52 12.13
N THR A 72 -7.95 -14.40 12.03
CA THR A 72 -6.73 -14.30 11.21
C THR A 72 -5.65 -15.26 11.71
N TYR A 73 -5.31 -15.21 13.00
CA TYR A 73 -4.27 -16.08 13.56
C TYR A 73 -4.73 -17.54 13.58
N GLN A 74 -5.98 -17.80 13.86
CA GLN A 74 -6.54 -19.16 13.77
C GLN A 74 -6.42 -19.70 12.33
N ALA A 75 -6.74 -18.89 11.32
CA ALA A 75 -6.60 -19.29 9.93
C ALA A 75 -5.14 -19.62 9.54
N ILE A 76 -4.18 -18.84 10.04
CA ILE A 76 -2.74 -19.06 9.81
C ILE A 76 -2.28 -20.37 10.46
N GLU A 77 -2.69 -20.62 11.71
CA GLU A 77 -2.31 -21.81 12.47
C GLU A 77 -2.92 -23.09 11.88
N GLU A 78 -4.23 -23.06 11.58
CA GLU A 78 -4.95 -24.22 11.04
C GLU A 78 -4.70 -24.45 9.54
N GLY A 79 -4.17 -23.46 8.81
CA GLY A 79 -3.98 -23.51 7.36
C GLY A 79 -5.29 -23.50 6.56
N ILE A 80 -6.41 -23.12 7.19
CA ILE A 80 -7.74 -23.07 6.58
C ILE A 80 -8.62 -22.01 7.23
N SER A 81 -9.56 -21.43 6.47
CA SER A 81 -10.62 -20.57 7.00
C SER A 81 -11.85 -20.64 6.12
N LEU A 82 -13.05 -20.55 6.73
CA LEU A 82 -14.30 -20.38 6.00
C LEU A 82 -14.52 -18.94 5.52
N ASN A 83 -13.77 -17.98 6.07
CA ASN A 83 -13.72 -16.63 5.54
C ASN A 83 -12.77 -16.61 4.31
N PRO A 84 -13.27 -16.34 3.09
CA PRO A 84 -12.46 -16.46 1.88
C PRO A 84 -11.28 -15.48 1.84
N VAL A 85 -11.41 -14.33 2.48
CA VAL A 85 -10.31 -13.35 2.58
C VAL A 85 -9.21 -13.88 3.49
N LEU A 86 -9.57 -14.38 4.68
CA LEU A 86 -8.61 -14.92 5.62
C LEU A 86 -7.97 -16.22 5.09
N HIS A 87 -8.75 -17.04 4.35
CA HIS A 87 -8.19 -18.23 3.73
C HIS A 87 -7.13 -17.88 2.68
N SER A 88 -7.42 -16.98 1.76
CA SER A 88 -6.42 -16.56 0.77
C SER A 88 -5.21 -15.87 1.41
N PHE A 89 -5.42 -15.10 2.49
CA PHE A 89 -4.34 -14.42 3.20
C PHE A 89 -3.43 -15.40 3.94
N GLN A 90 -4.00 -16.35 4.72
CA GLN A 90 -3.21 -17.36 5.42
C GLN A 90 -2.36 -18.22 4.46
N MET A 91 -2.88 -18.53 3.27
CA MET A 91 -2.10 -19.24 2.25
C MET A 91 -0.85 -18.45 1.83
N VAL A 92 -0.95 -17.13 1.74
CA VAL A 92 0.17 -16.25 1.42
C VAL A 92 1.12 -16.15 2.60
N VAL A 93 0.60 -15.97 3.82
CA VAL A 93 1.42 -15.92 5.05
C VAL A 93 2.28 -17.18 5.16
N ASN A 94 1.66 -18.36 5.07
CA ASN A 94 2.34 -19.65 5.20
C ASN A 94 3.30 -19.93 4.03
N LYS A 95 2.91 -19.58 2.79
CA LYS A 95 3.75 -19.82 1.60
C LYS A 95 5.02 -18.97 1.59
N TYR A 96 4.91 -17.70 1.95
CA TYR A 96 6.02 -16.75 1.90
C TYR A 96 6.68 -16.51 3.25
N ASN A 97 6.22 -17.23 4.29
CA ASN A 97 6.67 -17.09 5.67
C ASN A 97 6.67 -15.62 6.12
N LEU A 98 5.50 -14.95 5.92
CA LEU A 98 5.39 -13.55 6.29
C LEU A 98 5.61 -13.36 7.79
N ASP A 99 6.36 -12.33 8.13
CA ASP A 99 6.62 -11.99 9.52
C ASP A 99 5.31 -11.58 10.23
N HIS A 100 4.93 -12.34 11.25
CA HIS A 100 3.72 -12.09 12.02
C HIS A 100 3.74 -10.74 12.74
N SER A 101 4.92 -10.20 13.04
CA SER A 101 5.03 -8.87 13.64
C SER A 101 4.49 -7.77 12.74
N LEU A 102 4.55 -7.94 11.40
CA LEU A 102 3.97 -7.00 10.43
C LEU A 102 2.43 -7.06 10.46
N ILE A 103 1.89 -8.27 10.63
CA ILE A 103 0.43 -8.48 10.74
C ILE A 103 -0.09 -7.87 12.03
N GLU A 104 0.62 -8.10 13.15
CA GLU A 104 0.28 -7.53 14.44
C GLU A 104 0.32 -6.01 14.43
N ALA A 105 1.37 -5.40 13.89
CA ALA A 105 1.49 -3.95 13.79
C ALA A 105 0.39 -3.34 12.91
N PHE A 106 -0.01 -4.02 11.82
CA PHE A 106 -1.15 -3.59 11.01
C PHE A 106 -2.46 -3.63 11.80
N LEU A 107 -2.76 -4.75 12.46
CA LEU A 107 -4.00 -4.88 13.24
C LEU A 107 -4.04 -3.90 14.41
N HIS A 108 -2.88 -3.64 15.04
CA HIS A 108 -2.77 -2.62 16.09
C HIS A 108 -3.07 -1.21 15.55
N SER A 109 -2.59 -0.85 14.36
CA SER A 109 -2.96 0.45 13.77
C SER A 109 -4.46 0.58 13.48
N MET A 110 -5.16 -0.53 13.22
CA MET A 110 -6.62 -0.54 13.11
C MET A 110 -7.31 -0.39 14.48
N GLU A 111 -6.72 -0.94 15.56
CA GLU A 111 -7.18 -0.71 16.92
C GLU A 111 -7.04 0.77 17.31
N MET A 112 -5.92 1.44 16.95
CA MET A 112 -5.73 2.88 17.15
C MET A 112 -6.83 3.71 16.46
N ASP A 113 -7.30 3.30 15.28
CA ASP A 113 -8.41 3.96 14.57
C ASP A 113 -9.76 3.90 15.27
N LEU A 114 -9.94 3.03 16.28
CA LEU A 114 -11.16 2.98 17.07
C LEU A 114 -11.19 4.03 18.18
N ASP A 115 -10.03 4.36 18.74
CA ASP A 115 -9.93 5.13 20.01
C ASP A 115 -9.27 6.50 19.82
N GLU A 116 -8.35 6.65 18.86
CA GLU A 116 -7.53 7.85 18.71
C GLU A 116 -8.05 8.77 17.60
N THR A 117 -8.17 10.06 17.94
CA THR A 117 -8.57 11.12 17.00
C THR A 117 -7.43 12.11 16.72
N VAL A 118 -6.45 12.22 17.62
CA VAL A 118 -5.29 13.10 17.51
C VAL A 118 -4.03 12.33 17.89
N TYR A 119 -3.02 12.43 17.07
CA TYR A 119 -1.75 11.74 17.26
C TYR A 119 -0.67 12.71 17.70
N ASP A 120 0.09 12.36 18.75
CA ASP A 120 1.39 12.96 18.98
C ASP A 120 2.42 12.42 17.97
N LYS A 121 3.68 12.86 18.06
CA LYS A 121 4.69 12.43 17.11
C LYS A 121 4.94 10.92 17.14
N ALA A 122 4.96 10.32 18.31
CA ALA A 122 5.22 8.88 18.46
C ALA A 122 4.05 8.05 17.91
N GLY A 123 2.81 8.39 18.28
CA GLY A 123 1.60 7.76 17.76
C GLY A 123 1.45 7.92 16.25
N TYR A 124 1.84 9.07 15.69
CA TYR A 124 1.85 9.27 14.24
C TYR A 124 2.84 8.34 13.52
N GLU A 125 4.06 8.22 14.03
CA GLU A 125 5.07 7.32 13.47
C GLU A 125 4.61 5.85 13.58
N GLU A 126 4.05 5.45 14.73
CA GLU A 126 3.50 4.12 14.96
C GLU A 126 2.33 3.82 14.03
N TYR A 127 1.40 4.78 13.88
CA TYR A 127 0.26 4.63 12.97
C TYR A 127 0.69 4.49 11.50
N ILE A 128 1.62 5.30 11.01
CA ILE A 128 2.15 5.16 9.64
C ILE A 128 2.84 3.82 9.46
N TYR A 129 3.65 3.40 10.43
CA TYR A 129 4.29 2.10 10.39
C TYR A 129 3.27 0.97 10.24
N GLY A 130 2.26 0.93 11.13
CA GLY A 130 1.24 -0.11 11.14
C GLY A 130 0.32 -0.07 9.93
N SER A 131 -0.22 1.10 9.58
CA SER A 131 -1.25 1.21 8.53
C SER A 131 -0.70 1.16 7.10
N ALA A 132 0.60 1.45 6.89
CA ALA A 132 1.16 1.56 5.54
C ALA A 132 2.51 0.89 5.33
N GLU A 133 3.50 1.13 6.20
CA GLU A 133 4.85 0.61 5.97
C GLU A 133 4.86 -0.92 6.01
N VAL A 134 4.23 -1.53 7.03
CA VAL A 134 4.17 -3.00 7.15
C VAL A 134 3.43 -3.66 6.00
N VAL A 135 2.43 -3.00 5.41
CA VAL A 135 1.75 -3.50 4.20
C VAL A 135 2.72 -3.55 3.02
N GLY A 136 3.55 -2.51 2.87
CA GLY A 136 4.65 -2.50 1.91
C GLY A 136 5.67 -3.59 2.16
N LEU A 137 6.01 -3.86 3.43
CA LEU A 137 6.95 -4.90 3.84
C LEU A 137 6.42 -6.32 3.61
N MET A 138 5.12 -6.58 3.86
CA MET A 138 4.49 -7.85 3.47
C MET A 138 4.55 -8.08 1.95
N CYS A 139 4.27 -7.05 1.16
CA CYS A 139 4.43 -7.13 -0.29
C CYS A 139 5.90 -7.37 -0.69
N LEU A 140 6.85 -6.73 -0.01
CA LEU A 140 8.28 -6.92 -0.27
C LEU A 140 8.74 -8.35 0.00
N GLN A 141 8.29 -8.97 1.12
CA GLN A 141 8.59 -10.39 1.39
C GLN A 141 8.10 -11.31 0.26
N ILE A 142 6.90 -11.03 -0.28
CA ILE A 142 6.37 -11.76 -1.43
C ILE A 142 7.26 -11.56 -2.67
N PHE A 143 7.72 -10.34 -2.95
CA PHE A 143 8.56 -10.05 -4.11
C PHE A 143 9.96 -10.64 -4.01
N CYS A 144 10.52 -10.73 -2.80
CA CYS A 144 11.82 -11.32 -2.54
C CYS A 144 11.83 -12.85 -2.57
N GLU A 145 10.68 -13.52 -2.46
CA GLU A 145 10.55 -14.99 -2.59
C GLU A 145 11.56 -15.77 -1.72
N GLY A 146 11.83 -15.28 -0.52
CA GLY A 146 12.76 -15.92 0.44
C GLY A 146 14.21 -15.41 0.38
N ASP A 147 14.54 -14.50 -0.53
CA ASP A 147 15.84 -13.82 -0.55
C ASP A 147 15.91 -12.80 0.59
N LEU A 148 16.51 -13.23 1.73
CA LEU A 148 16.61 -12.42 2.95
C LEU A 148 17.57 -11.25 2.82
N ASP A 149 18.60 -11.36 1.99
CA ASP A 149 19.58 -10.28 1.79
C ASP A 149 18.96 -9.17 0.94
N MET A 150 18.24 -9.53 -0.13
CA MET A 150 17.44 -8.59 -0.89
C MET A 150 16.37 -7.91 -0.03
N TYR A 151 15.67 -8.67 0.81
CA TYR A 151 14.65 -8.12 1.72
C TYR A 151 15.26 -7.08 2.66
N LYS A 152 16.40 -7.37 3.29
CA LYS A 152 17.10 -6.44 4.22
C LYS A 152 17.56 -5.16 3.50
N ASP A 153 18.13 -5.28 2.29
CA ASP A 153 18.59 -4.12 1.50
C ASP A 153 17.42 -3.22 1.07
N LEU A 154 16.26 -3.82 0.78
CA LEU A 154 15.08 -3.10 0.29
C LEU A 154 14.11 -2.66 1.40
N LEU A 155 14.29 -3.10 2.65
CA LEU A 155 13.41 -2.77 3.77
C LEU A 155 13.30 -1.24 3.99
N PRO A 156 14.39 -0.45 4.09
CA PRO A 156 14.27 0.99 4.30
C PRO A 156 13.51 1.70 3.17
N PRO A 157 13.84 1.53 1.88
CA PRO A 157 13.10 2.21 0.81
C PRO A 157 11.66 1.70 0.64
N ALA A 158 11.33 0.48 1.05
CA ALA A 158 9.95 -0.01 1.06
C ALA A 158 9.11 0.68 2.14
N LYS A 159 9.68 0.91 3.33
CA LYS A 159 9.07 1.72 4.38
C LYS A 159 8.80 3.13 3.87
N SER A 160 9.80 3.80 3.28
CA SER A 160 9.63 5.14 2.70
C SER A 160 8.50 5.19 1.66
N LEU A 161 8.32 4.13 0.86
CA LEU A 161 7.21 4.08 -0.09
C LEU A 161 5.85 4.01 0.60
N GLY A 162 5.72 3.19 1.63
CA GLY A 162 4.52 3.09 2.47
C GLY A 162 4.18 4.42 3.13
N SER A 163 5.17 5.03 3.80
CA SER A 163 5.07 6.37 4.42
C SER A 163 4.63 7.42 3.41
N ALA A 164 5.28 7.51 2.23
CA ALA A 164 4.91 8.47 1.20
C ALA A 164 3.45 8.33 0.77
N PHE A 165 2.97 7.09 0.56
CA PHE A 165 1.59 6.85 0.17
C PHE A 165 0.61 7.27 1.24
N GLN A 166 0.88 6.94 2.50
CA GLN A 166 0.00 7.27 3.61
C GLN A 166 -0.05 8.77 3.88
N LYS A 167 1.10 9.44 3.93
CA LYS A 167 1.17 10.89 4.09
C LYS A 167 0.45 11.64 2.96
N VAL A 168 0.53 11.14 1.72
CA VAL A 168 -0.25 11.69 0.59
C VAL A 168 -1.74 11.44 0.78
N ASN A 169 -2.16 10.30 1.34
CA ASN A 169 -3.55 10.06 1.66
C ASN A 169 -4.03 11.05 2.73
N PHE A 170 -3.28 11.24 3.82
CA PHE A 170 -3.65 12.17 4.89
C PHE A 170 -3.83 13.62 4.39
N ILE A 171 -2.88 14.14 3.61
CA ILE A 171 -3.01 15.50 3.09
C ILE A 171 -4.12 15.62 2.03
N ARG A 172 -4.39 14.56 1.26
CA ARG A 172 -5.49 14.51 0.29
C ARG A 172 -6.86 14.52 0.97
N ASP A 173 -6.98 13.80 2.07
CA ASP A 173 -8.24 13.49 2.73
C ASP A 173 -8.45 14.33 4.00
N ILE A 174 -7.57 15.31 4.30
CA ILE A 174 -7.55 16.12 5.51
C ILE A 174 -8.93 16.71 5.89
N LYS A 175 -9.74 17.09 4.89
CA LYS A 175 -11.09 17.58 5.10
C LYS A 175 -12.02 16.49 5.61
N SER A 176 -12.11 15.37 4.88
CA SER A 176 -13.02 14.28 5.23
C SER A 176 -12.61 13.58 6.51
N ASP A 177 -11.31 13.48 6.78
CA ASP A 177 -10.81 12.89 8.02
C ASP A 177 -11.19 13.75 9.23
N PHE A 178 -11.18 15.08 9.09
CA PHE A 178 -11.62 16.00 10.13
C PHE A 178 -13.14 16.06 10.26
N GLU A 179 -13.88 16.33 9.15
CA GLU A 179 -15.33 16.53 9.19
C GLU A 179 -16.11 15.24 9.49
N ASP A 180 -15.71 14.10 8.91
CA ASP A 180 -16.45 12.83 9.02
C ASP A 180 -16.00 11.97 10.21
N ARG A 181 -14.73 12.12 10.66
CA ARG A 181 -14.10 11.25 11.67
C ARG A 181 -13.50 11.98 12.85
N GLY A 182 -13.38 13.32 12.81
CA GLY A 182 -12.72 14.14 13.83
C GLY A 182 -11.23 13.88 13.96
N ARG A 183 -10.58 13.28 12.93
CA ARG A 183 -9.18 12.85 12.98
C ARG A 183 -8.23 13.89 12.42
N VAL A 184 -7.12 14.11 13.12
CA VAL A 184 -5.98 14.92 12.68
C VAL A 184 -4.71 14.09 12.83
N TYR A 185 -4.12 13.71 11.71
CA TYR A 185 -2.94 12.82 11.71
C TYR A 185 -1.62 13.57 11.92
N PHE A 186 -1.42 14.71 11.26
CA PHE A 186 -0.13 15.41 11.34
C PHE A 186 0.10 16.07 12.70
N PRO A 187 1.18 15.70 13.43
CA PRO A 187 1.47 16.25 14.75
C PRO A 187 1.66 17.76 14.71
N GLY A 188 1.03 18.45 15.65
CA GLY A 188 1.12 19.92 15.75
C GLY A 188 0.40 20.70 14.65
N VAL A 189 -0.37 20.00 13.81
CA VAL A 189 -1.19 20.60 12.75
C VAL A 189 -2.66 20.47 13.15
N ASP A 190 -3.33 21.60 13.27
CA ASP A 190 -4.77 21.69 13.44
C ASP A 190 -5.43 21.97 12.09
N PHE A 191 -6.58 21.33 11.83
CA PHE A 191 -7.31 21.55 10.57
C PHE A 191 -7.73 23.01 10.40
N GLU A 192 -8.18 23.67 11.46
CA GLU A 192 -8.62 25.06 11.39
C GLU A 192 -7.46 26.01 11.05
N THR A 193 -6.28 25.74 11.61
CA THR A 193 -5.07 26.55 11.44
C THR A 193 -4.13 26.02 10.34
N PHE A 194 -4.54 25.00 9.56
CA PHE A 194 -3.73 24.41 8.49
C PHE A 194 -3.28 25.47 7.48
N SER A 195 -2.06 25.95 7.66
CA SER A 195 -1.47 27.03 6.87
C SER A 195 -0.72 26.53 5.64
N GLN A 196 -0.36 27.45 4.76
CA GLN A 196 0.51 27.13 3.63
C GLN A 196 1.91 26.69 4.10
N GLU A 197 2.42 27.28 5.19
CA GLU A 197 3.71 26.93 5.77
C GLU A 197 3.70 25.50 6.34
N SER A 198 2.66 25.12 7.13
CA SER A 198 2.50 23.77 7.63
C SER A 198 2.45 22.74 6.50
N LYS A 199 1.73 23.06 5.41
CA LYS A 199 1.67 22.25 4.20
C LYS A 199 3.05 22.05 3.58
N GLU A 200 3.85 23.09 3.44
CA GLU A 200 5.19 23.02 2.83
C GLU A 200 6.15 22.16 3.65
N ILE A 201 6.09 22.20 4.98
CA ILE A 201 6.88 21.32 5.85
C ILE A 201 6.53 19.86 5.60
N ILE A 202 5.23 19.52 5.54
CA ILE A 202 4.75 18.15 5.24
C ILE A 202 5.20 17.72 3.84
N GLU A 203 5.16 18.62 2.86
CA GLU A 203 5.56 18.33 1.49
C GLU A 203 7.06 18.00 1.35
N VAL A 204 7.92 18.65 2.14
CA VAL A 204 9.36 18.34 2.17
C VAL A 204 9.59 16.92 2.68
N ASP A 205 8.89 16.52 3.74
CA ASP A 205 8.97 15.18 4.31
C ASP A 205 8.46 14.10 3.33
N ILE A 206 7.30 14.32 2.71
CA ILE A 206 6.76 13.42 1.67
C ILE A 206 7.70 13.30 0.47
N GLN A 207 8.33 14.41 0.03
CA GLN A 207 9.26 14.36 -1.10
C GLN A 207 10.47 13.50 -0.79
N LYS A 208 11.03 13.62 0.42
CA LYS A 208 12.14 12.79 0.89
C LYS A 208 11.77 11.30 0.83
N ASP A 209 10.59 10.94 1.31
CA ASP A 209 10.12 9.55 1.27
C ASP A 209 10.02 9.02 -0.17
N PHE A 210 9.53 9.82 -1.12
CA PHE A 210 9.50 9.44 -2.53
C PHE A 210 10.90 9.26 -3.13
N ASP A 211 11.83 10.13 -2.78
CA ASP A 211 13.20 10.05 -3.30
C ASP A 211 13.91 8.79 -2.78
N ASP A 212 13.79 8.49 -1.49
CA ASP A 212 14.32 7.28 -0.87
C ASP A 212 13.67 6.00 -1.46
N ALA A 213 12.35 6.00 -1.62
CA ALA A 213 11.61 4.87 -2.20
C ALA A 213 12.07 4.55 -3.64
N LEU A 214 12.37 5.56 -4.45
CA LEU A 214 12.77 5.35 -5.85
C LEU A 214 14.09 4.57 -5.96
N ILE A 215 14.97 4.69 -4.97
CA ILE A 215 16.25 3.95 -4.91
C ILE A 215 15.96 2.44 -4.85
N GLY A 216 15.04 2.02 -3.96
CA GLY A 216 14.67 0.62 -3.80
C GLY A 216 13.86 0.07 -4.97
N ILE A 217 12.93 0.86 -5.53
CA ILE A 217 12.12 0.43 -6.68
C ILE A 217 12.99 0.00 -7.85
N LYS A 218 14.11 0.68 -8.09
CA LYS A 218 15.05 0.33 -9.17
C LYS A 218 15.76 -1.01 -8.98
N LYS A 219 15.82 -1.50 -7.75
CA LYS A 219 16.47 -2.76 -7.37
C LYS A 219 15.48 -3.94 -7.26
N LEU A 220 14.16 -3.68 -7.29
CA LEU A 220 13.15 -4.73 -7.25
C LEU A 220 13.31 -5.72 -8.41
N PRO A 221 12.94 -7.00 -8.21
CA PRO A 221 12.90 -7.99 -9.29
C PRO A 221 12.01 -7.52 -10.45
N ASN A 222 12.40 -7.87 -11.69
CA ASN A 222 11.70 -7.43 -12.90
C ASN A 222 10.18 -7.68 -12.85
N GLY A 223 9.74 -8.79 -12.25
CA GLY A 223 8.32 -9.12 -12.11
C GLY A 223 7.55 -8.22 -11.12
N ALA A 224 8.24 -7.53 -10.20
CA ALA A 224 7.63 -6.63 -9.22
C ALA A 224 7.81 -5.15 -9.63
N GLN A 225 8.95 -4.81 -10.23
CA GLN A 225 9.39 -3.44 -10.46
C GLN A 225 8.37 -2.59 -11.22
N THR A 226 7.80 -3.10 -12.31
CA THR A 226 6.86 -2.33 -13.16
C THR A 226 5.60 -1.95 -12.40
N GLY A 227 5.01 -2.88 -11.64
CA GLY A 227 3.79 -2.63 -10.89
C GLY A 227 3.99 -1.64 -9.74
N VAL A 228 5.10 -1.78 -9.01
CA VAL A 228 5.46 -0.87 -7.92
C VAL A 228 5.81 0.52 -8.47
N LEU A 229 6.56 0.59 -9.58
CA LEU A 229 6.86 1.87 -10.24
C LEU A 229 5.61 2.58 -10.75
N LEU A 230 4.60 1.84 -11.22
CA LEU A 230 3.33 2.42 -11.63
C LEU A 230 2.58 3.04 -10.45
N ALA A 231 2.49 2.34 -9.32
CA ALA A 231 1.89 2.87 -8.10
C ALA A 231 2.65 4.11 -7.60
N TYR A 232 3.97 4.05 -7.56
CA TYR A 232 4.83 5.18 -7.23
C TYR A 232 4.55 6.41 -8.10
N LYS A 233 4.53 6.26 -9.42
CA LYS A 233 4.26 7.38 -10.35
C LYS A 233 2.87 7.95 -10.19
N TYR A 234 1.87 7.10 -9.91
CA TYR A 234 0.52 7.56 -9.65
C TYR A 234 0.47 8.45 -8.40
N TYR A 235 1.05 7.99 -7.29
CA TYR A 235 1.07 8.74 -6.04
C TYR A 235 1.94 10.00 -6.14
N LEU A 236 3.11 9.93 -6.79
CA LEU A 236 3.94 11.10 -7.04
C LEU A 236 3.20 12.16 -7.87
N LYS A 237 2.38 11.74 -8.86
CA LYS A 237 1.57 12.67 -9.64
C LYS A 237 0.43 13.27 -8.83
N LEU A 238 -0.20 12.49 -7.94
CA LEU A 238 -1.18 12.98 -7.00
C LEU A 238 -0.54 14.00 -6.03
N PHE A 239 0.61 13.67 -5.47
CA PHE A 239 1.39 14.56 -4.62
C PHE A 239 1.74 15.88 -5.32
N LYS A 240 2.27 15.83 -6.54
CA LYS A 240 2.55 17.05 -7.34
C LYS A 240 1.30 17.89 -7.59
N LYS A 241 0.14 17.27 -7.77
CA LYS A 241 -1.12 18.00 -7.91
C LYS A 241 -1.53 18.67 -6.60
N ILE A 242 -1.37 18.00 -5.46
CA ILE A 242 -1.60 18.57 -4.12
C ILE A 242 -0.64 19.74 -3.87
N LYS A 243 0.64 19.56 -4.16
CA LYS A 243 1.67 20.60 -4.02
C LYS A 243 1.35 21.88 -4.78
N ASN A 244 0.77 21.76 -5.97
CA ASN A 244 0.36 22.90 -6.79
C ASN A 244 -1.00 23.52 -6.37
N CYS A 245 -1.64 23.02 -5.31
CA CYS A 245 -2.87 23.59 -4.78
C CYS A 245 -2.57 24.41 -3.52
N PRO A 246 -3.17 25.58 -3.32
CA PRO A 246 -3.07 26.30 -2.04
C PRO A 246 -3.70 25.48 -0.92
N SER A 247 -3.23 25.68 0.33
CA SER A 247 -3.75 24.97 1.51
C SER A 247 -5.27 25.14 1.69
N SER A 248 -5.83 26.31 1.39
CA SER A 248 -7.26 26.59 1.43
C SER A 248 -8.07 25.62 0.54
N LYS A 249 -7.59 25.36 -0.68
CA LYS A 249 -8.28 24.47 -1.62
C LYS A 249 -8.28 23.02 -1.17
N ILE A 250 -7.25 22.58 -0.46
CA ILE A 250 -7.17 21.22 0.10
C ILE A 250 -8.19 21.04 1.23
N LYS A 251 -8.41 22.10 2.02
CA LYS A 251 -9.46 22.16 3.05
C LYS A 251 -10.88 22.17 2.49
N GLU A 252 -11.07 22.55 1.23
CA GLU A 252 -12.40 22.65 0.62
C GLU A 252 -12.81 21.37 -0.12
N GLN A 253 -11.88 20.67 -0.77
CA GLN A 253 -12.19 19.53 -1.63
C GLN A 253 -11.09 18.48 -1.72
N ARG A 254 -11.50 17.22 -1.83
CA ARG A 254 -10.60 16.11 -2.08
C ARG A 254 -9.92 16.19 -3.44
N ILE A 255 -8.60 16.18 -3.48
CA ILE A 255 -7.84 16.21 -4.73
C ILE A 255 -7.77 14.82 -5.36
N ARG A 256 -8.17 14.68 -6.62
CA ARG A 256 -8.22 13.39 -7.34
C ARG A 256 -7.49 13.46 -8.68
N ILE A 257 -6.97 12.32 -9.12
CA ILE A 257 -6.49 12.12 -10.50
C ILE A 257 -7.62 11.47 -11.32
N PRO A 258 -8.03 12.05 -12.44
CA PRO A 258 -9.05 11.47 -13.33
C PRO A 258 -8.63 10.09 -13.87
N ASN A 259 -9.59 9.20 -14.13
CA ASN A 259 -9.32 7.86 -14.63
C ASN A 259 -8.59 7.85 -15.99
N SER A 260 -8.88 8.80 -16.88
CA SER A 260 -8.17 8.98 -18.15
C SER A 260 -6.66 9.21 -17.93
N ARG A 261 -6.31 10.00 -16.91
CA ARG A 261 -4.91 10.27 -16.57
C ARG A 261 -4.20 9.07 -15.92
N LYS A 262 -4.94 8.23 -15.17
CA LYS A 262 -4.41 6.96 -14.65
C LYS A 262 -3.99 6.03 -15.79
N MET A 263 -4.79 5.97 -16.86
CA MET A 263 -4.47 5.18 -18.07
C MET A 263 -3.22 5.73 -18.79
N SER A 264 -3.07 7.06 -18.89
CA SER A 264 -1.85 7.65 -19.47
C SER A 264 -0.60 7.27 -18.68
N ILE A 265 -0.66 7.33 -17.33
CA ILE A 265 0.48 6.94 -16.46
C ILE A 265 0.83 5.46 -16.67
N LEU A 266 -0.18 4.60 -16.79
CA LEU A 266 0.00 3.18 -17.09
C LEU A 266 0.77 2.98 -18.41
N LEU A 267 0.28 3.59 -19.50
CA LEU A 267 0.90 3.47 -20.81
C LEU A 267 2.33 4.03 -20.82
N GLU A 268 2.54 5.23 -20.28
CA GLU A 268 3.88 5.83 -20.15
C GLU A 268 4.85 4.92 -19.38
N THR A 269 4.38 4.32 -18.28
CA THR A 269 5.23 3.43 -17.45
C THR A 269 5.55 2.15 -18.19
N TYR A 270 4.57 1.54 -18.86
CA TYR A 270 4.76 0.32 -19.64
C TYR A 270 5.75 0.52 -20.79
N PHE A 271 5.59 1.59 -21.58
CA PHE A 271 6.50 1.90 -22.68
C PHE A 271 7.92 2.18 -22.19
N GLN A 272 8.10 2.91 -21.10
CA GLN A 272 9.42 3.16 -20.53
C GLN A 272 10.12 1.88 -20.05
N GLN A 273 9.39 0.94 -19.48
CA GLN A 273 9.95 -0.34 -19.06
C GLN A 273 10.25 -1.26 -20.26
N ALA A 274 9.36 -1.29 -21.26
CA ALA A 274 9.57 -2.05 -22.49
C ALA A 274 10.82 -1.56 -23.26
N LEU A 275 11.02 -0.24 -23.34
CA LEU A 275 12.22 0.34 -23.95
C LEU A 275 13.50 -0.03 -23.19
N LYS A 276 13.46 -0.05 -21.85
CA LYS A 276 14.61 -0.49 -21.02
C LYS A 276 14.92 -1.98 -21.21
N ALA A 277 13.89 -2.82 -21.29
CA ALA A 277 14.06 -4.26 -21.48
C ALA A 277 14.67 -4.60 -22.87
N ASN A 278 14.34 -3.81 -23.90
CA ASN A 278 14.89 -3.97 -25.25
C ASN A 278 16.26 -3.30 -25.43
N TRP A 279 16.74 -2.54 -24.46
CA TRP A 279 18.03 -1.86 -24.50
C TRP A 279 19.10 -2.63 -23.69
N HIS A 280 19.24 -3.94 -23.92
CA HIS A 280 20.50 -4.63 -23.65
C HIS A 280 21.49 -4.22 -24.75
N PRO A 281 22.64 -3.60 -24.42
CA PRO A 281 23.61 -3.26 -25.44
C PRO A 281 24.12 -4.54 -26.11
N ILE A 282 24.02 -4.60 -27.42
CA ILE A 282 24.59 -5.64 -28.29
C ILE A 282 26.15 -5.53 -28.22
N TRP A 283 26.71 -5.86 -27.05
CA TRP A 283 28.18 -5.85 -26.88
C TRP A 283 28.77 -7.26 -26.75
N HIS A 284 27.98 -8.34 -26.94
CA HIS A 284 28.50 -9.71 -26.90
C HIS A 284 28.53 -10.43 -28.25
N LEU A 285 28.56 -9.70 -29.38
CA LEU A 285 28.71 -10.30 -30.73
C LEU A 285 30.08 -10.04 -31.36
N LYS A 286 31.15 -9.88 -30.56
CA LYS A 286 32.51 -9.74 -31.09
C LYS A 286 33.52 -10.81 -30.64
N SER A 287 33.07 -11.95 -30.14
CA SER A 287 33.99 -13.04 -29.76
C SER A 287 33.73 -14.38 -30.46
N TYR A 288 33.04 -14.37 -31.59
CA TYR A 288 32.87 -15.59 -32.44
C TYR A 288 33.33 -15.43 -33.90
N LEU A 289 34.20 -14.45 -34.19
CA LEU A 289 34.86 -14.32 -35.46
C LEU A 289 36.36 -13.99 -35.24
N THR A 290 37.06 -14.93 -34.66
CA THR A 290 38.50 -15.20 -34.87
C THR A 290 38.78 -16.65 -34.50
#